data_cd0169b350d4779705cfae3df0bc775f
#
_entry.id   cd0169b350d4779705cfae3df0bc775f
#
_cell.length_a   1.000
_cell.length_b   1.000
_cell.length_c   1.000
_cell.angle_alpha   90.00
_cell.angle_beta   90.00
_cell.angle_gamma   90.00
#
_symmetry.space_group_name_H-M   'P 1'
#
loop_
_entity.id
_entity.type
_entity.pdbx_description
1 polymer ?
#
loop_
_entity_poly.entity_id
_entity_poly.type
_entity_poly.pdbx_seq_one_letter_code
_entity_poly.pdbx_strand_id
1 'polypeptide(L)'
;LHGISGENPHAHIMLTMRHITPEGFGKKNFDWNKKEHLLGWRENWAKLANDHLALAGHDISIDHRSYEKMGIPLEAQKKIGPLKHMSQEDRAETDRMQEYLETCRRNGEKIKAKPEIATDLFSRKQAVFTENDIIRLANTYSADKEQFNEVVSAIKKSRDLVLLGAGEHGKERYTTRQTLEAENSMLSKSENMAKAHNHKVKEKYQKQAKVSRTLSPEQVNAFDHIFASGDLCCVVGYAGTGK
;
A
#
# COMPACT_ATOMS: atom_id res chain seq x y z
N LEU A 1 4.71 24.40 6.79
CA LEU A 1 3.83 23.31 7.26
C LEU A 1 2.47 23.88 7.62
N HIS A 2 1.42 23.30 7.09
CA HIS A 2 0.04 23.68 7.34
C HIS A 2 -0.74 22.47 7.87
N GLY A 3 -1.81 22.74 8.67
CA GLY A 3 -2.72 21.70 9.12
C GLY A 3 -2.11 20.66 10.08
N ILE A 4 -1.08 21.01 10.85
CA ILE A 4 -0.42 20.08 11.80
C ILE A 4 -1.42 19.57 12.85
N SER A 5 -2.41 20.39 13.22
CA SER A 5 -3.49 20.03 14.14
C SER A 5 -4.81 19.66 13.43
N GLY A 6 -4.81 19.59 12.09
CA GLY A 6 -5.99 19.33 11.28
C GLY A 6 -5.97 17.94 10.62
N GLU A 7 -7.05 17.60 9.94
CA GLU A 7 -7.22 16.32 9.26
C GLU A 7 -6.34 16.12 8.01
N ASN A 8 -5.63 17.16 7.56
CA ASN A 8 -4.80 17.11 6.36
C ASN A 8 -3.48 17.86 6.55
N PRO A 9 -2.53 17.32 7.33
CA PRO A 9 -1.21 17.90 7.46
C PRO A 9 -0.47 17.90 6.11
N HIS A 10 0.02 19.07 5.66
CA HIS A 10 0.71 19.18 4.38
C HIS A 10 1.77 20.29 4.41
N ALA A 11 2.69 20.24 3.46
CA ALA A 11 3.74 21.24 3.28
C ALA A 11 3.70 21.82 1.87
N HIS A 12 3.87 23.14 1.77
CA HIS A 12 4.21 23.80 0.52
C HIS A 12 5.71 24.04 0.50
N ILE A 13 6.39 23.48 -0.49
CA ILE A 13 7.84 23.61 -0.67
C ILE A 13 8.08 24.36 -1.97
N MET A 14 8.68 25.54 -1.87
CA MET A 14 9.06 26.35 -3.03
C MET A 14 10.56 26.20 -3.28
N LEU A 15 10.93 25.79 -4.49
CA LEU A 15 12.31 25.64 -4.93
C LEU A 15 12.65 26.72 -5.94
N THR A 16 13.90 27.18 -5.91
CA THR A 16 14.38 28.10 -6.94
C THR A 16 14.55 27.39 -8.28
N MET A 17 14.16 28.04 -9.37
CA MET A 17 14.42 27.60 -10.74
C MET A 17 15.81 28.01 -11.24
N ARG A 18 16.72 28.45 -10.37
CA ARG A 18 18.07 28.87 -10.72
C ARG A 18 19.11 28.02 -10.04
N HIS A 19 20.24 27.84 -10.70
CA HIS A 19 21.41 27.28 -10.04
C HIS A 19 21.83 28.20 -8.89
N ILE A 20 22.22 27.59 -7.77
CA ILE A 20 22.80 28.31 -6.63
C ILE A 20 24.32 28.18 -6.76
N THR A 21 25.03 29.29 -6.80
CA THR A 21 26.49 29.36 -6.83
C THR A 21 26.98 30.12 -5.61
N PRO A 22 28.29 30.05 -5.26
CA PRO A 22 28.86 30.85 -4.17
C PRO A 22 28.61 32.35 -4.32
N GLU A 23 28.48 32.84 -5.57
CA GLU A 23 28.27 34.26 -5.90
C GLU A 23 26.77 34.62 -5.93
N GLY A 24 25.86 33.67 -5.69
CA GLY A 24 24.41 33.89 -5.68
C GLY A 24 23.64 33.07 -6.73
N PHE A 25 22.52 33.63 -7.22
CA PHE A 25 21.68 32.95 -8.20
C PHE A 25 22.26 33.05 -9.61
N GLY A 26 22.61 31.88 -10.16
CA GLY A 26 23.07 31.72 -11.54
C GLY A 26 21.93 31.69 -12.58
N LYS A 27 22.17 31.05 -13.73
CA LYS A 27 21.22 30.91 -14.82
C LYS A 27 20.01 30.05 -14.42
N LYS A 28 18.88 30.20 -15.13
CA LYS A 28 17.71 29.33 -14.98
C LYS A 28 18.08 27.87 -15.28
N ASN A 29 17.65 26.97 -14.40
CA ASN A 29 17.78 25.53 -14.58
C ASN A 29 16.49 24.98 -15.19
N PHE A 30 16.46 24.76 -16.49
CA PHE A 30 15.31 24.21 -17.19
C PHE A 30 15.15 22.71 -17.01
N ASP A 31 16.16 22.01 -16.50
CA ASP A 31 16.10 20.56 -16.21
C ASP A 31 15.02 20.24 -15.18
N TRP A 32 14.74 21.14 -14.24
CA TRP A 32 13.66 20.99 -13.26
C TRP A 32 12.27 20.79 -13.89
N ASN A 33 12.07 21.21 -15.13
CA ASN A 33 10.81 21.03 -15.86
C ASN A 33 10.69 19.67 -16.56
N LYS A 34 11.72 18.84 -16.50
CA LYS A 34 11.67 17.50 -17.10
C LYS A 34 10.69 16.61 -16.34
N LYS A 35 9.81 15.92 -17.09
CA LYS A 35 8.81 15.01 -16.54
C LYS A 35 9.42 13.89 -15.69
N GLU A 36 10.64 13.49 -15.98
CA GLU A 36 11.39 12.46 -15.26
C GLU A 36 11.59 12.83 -13.79
N HIS A 37 11.93 14.09 -13.48
CA HIS A 37 12.06 14.55 -12.09
C HIS A 37 10.74 14.45 -11.34
N LEU A 38 9.63 14.88 -11.96
CA LEU A 38 8.30 14.77 -11.34
C LEU A 38 7.93 13.31 -11.06
N LEU A 39 8.23 12.39 -11.97
CA LEU A 39 7.97 10.96 -11.80
C LEU A 39 8.84 10.39 -10.68
N GLY A 40 10.13 10.71 -10.66
CA GLY A 40 11.05 10.30 -9.60
C GLY A 40 10.65 10.83 -8.22
N TRP A 41 10.20 12.08 -8.12
CA TRP A 41 9.69 12.62 -6.84
C TRP A 41 8.43 11.92 -6.36
N ARG A 42 7.50 11.58 -7.25
CA ARG A 42 6.29 10.82 -6.89
C ARG A 42 6.63 9.43 -6.39
N GLU A 43 7.56 8.75 -7.04
CA GLU A 43 8.04 7.43 -6.65
C GLU A 43 8.73 7.46 -5.28
N ASN A 44 9.68 8.38 -5.09
CA ASN A 44 10.39 8.55 -3.83
C ASN A 44 9.43 8.93 -2.68
N TRP A 45 8.47 9.81 -2.95
CA TRP A 45 7.45 10.15 -1.97
C TRP A 45 6.61 8.95 -1.55
N ALA A 46 6.15 8.15 -2.51
CA ALA A 46 5.37 6.95 -2.21
C ALA A 46 6.19 5.96 -1.38
N LYS A 47 7.48 5.75 -1.71
CA LYS A 47 8.38 4.90 -0.94
C LYS A 47 8.54 5.39 0.50
N LEU A 48 8.91 6.65 0.69
CA LEU A 48 9.09 7.23 2.03
C LEU A 48 7.80 7.15 2.86
N ALA A 49 6.65 7.48 2.25
CA ALA A 49 5.36 7.41 2.93
C ALA A 49 5.05 5.97 3.38
N ASN A 50 5.29 4.97 2.52
CA ASN A 50 5.06 3.57 2.83
C ASN A 50 6.01 3.06 3.91
N ASP A 51 7.29 3.47 3.89
CA ASP A 51 8.25 3.13 4.95
C ASP A 51 7.79 3.68 6.31
N HIS A 52 7.30 4.93 6.36
CA HIS A 52 6.76 5.53 7.58
C HIS A 52 5.45 4.89 8.04
N LEU A 53 4.55 4.53 7.12
CA LEU A 53 3.32 3.81 7.46
C LEU A 53 3.62 2.45 8.09
N ALA A 54 4.55 1.70 7.50
CA ALA A 54 5.00 0.41 8.04
C ALA A 54 5.64 0.56 9.42
N LEU A 55 6.53 1.56 9.63
CA LEU A 55 7.12 1.86 10.93
C LEU A 55 6.09 2.24 11.99
N ALA A 56 4.99 2.89 11.60
CA ALA A 56 3.88 3.23 12.47
C ALA A 56 2.89 2.07 12.70
N GLY A 57 3.14 0.89 12.11
CA GLY A 57 2.29 -0.30 12.26
C GLY A 57 1.00 -0.25 11.43
N HIS A 58 0.92 0.60 10.41
CA HIS A 58 -0.23 0.65 9.51
C HIS A 58 -0.03 -0.30 8.33
N ASP A 59 -0.97 -1.23 8.14
CA ASP A 59 -1.02 -2.14 6.98
C ASP A 59 -1.76 -1.47 5.81
N ILE A 60 -1.28 -0.31 5.38
CA ILE A 60 -1.77 0.43 4.23
C ILE A 60 -0.60 0.96 3.41
N SER A 61 -0.78 1.07 2.10
CA SER A 61 0.22 1.62 1.20
C SER A 61 -0.38 2.55 0.16
N ILE A 62 0.44 3.48 -0.34
CA ILE A 62 0.10 4.37 -1.45
C ILE A 62 0.92 4.00 -2.69
N ASP A 63 0.33 4.19 -3.87
CA ASP A 63 0.99 3.97 -5.16
C ASP A 63 1.02 5.29 -5.95
N HIS A 64 2.19 5.62 -6.50
CA HIS A 64 2.40 6.85 -7.29
C HIS A 64 1.95 6.71 -8.75
N ARG A 65 1.68 5.50 -9.21
CA ARG A 65 1.33 5.20 -10.60
C ARG A 65 -0.13 5.59 -10.91
N SER A 66 -0.40 5.91 -12.16
CA SER A 66 -1.78 6.09 -12.65
C SER A 66 -2.52 4.74 -12.73
N TYR A 67 -3.84 4.75 -12.69
CA TYR A 67 -4.66 3.55 -12.87
C TYR A 67 -4.32 2.79 -14.15
N GLU A 68 -4.09 3.51 -15.25
CA GLU A 68 -3.65 2.92 -16.52
C GLU A 68 -2.35 2.12 -16.36
N LYS A 69 -1.33 2.70 -15.70
CA LYS A 69 -0.06 2.00 -15.43
C LYS A 69 -0.18 0.84 -14.47
N MET A 70 -1.19 0.87 -13.60
CA MET A 70 -1.52 -0.23 -12.70
C MET A 70 -2.40 -1.30 -13.34
N GLY A 71 -2.87 -1.09 -14.58
CA GLY A 71 -3.82 -1.97 -15.26
C GLY A 71 -5.23 -1.93 -14.64
N ILE A 72 -5.58 -0.87 -13.91
CA ILE A 72 -6.90 -0.69 -13.30
C ILE A 72 -7.80 -0.01 -14.34
N PRO A 73 -8.95 -0.60 -14.72
CA PRO A 73 -9.80 -0.09 -15.78
C PRO A 73 -10.73 1.06 -15.34
N LEU A 74 -10.31 1.83 -14.33
CA LEU A 74 -11.05 2.99 -13.83
C LEU A 74 -10.46 4.29 -14.39
N GLU A 75 -11.32 5.29 -14.50
CA GLU A 75 -10.94 6.64 -14.90
C GLU A 75 -10.52 7.46 -13.68
N ALA A 76 -9.44 8.23 -13.82
CA ALA A 76 -8.99 9.13 -12.77
C ALA A 76 -9.99 10.28 -12.59
N GLN A 77 -10.39 10.53 -11.35
CA GLN A 77 -11.28 11.64 -11.00
C GLN A 77 -10.49 12.95 -10.93
N LYS A 78 -11.01 14.00 -11.54
CA LYS A 78 -10.46 15.35 -11.42
C LYS A 78 -10.87 15.97 -10.09
N LYS A 79 -9.94 16.67 -9.43
CA LYS A 79 -10.28 17.46 -8.23
C LYS A 79 -11.25 18.57 -8.60
N ILE A 80 -12.35 18.67 -7.88
CA ILE A 80 -13.36 19.72 -8.06
C ILE A 80 -12.81 21.09 -7.62
N GLY A 81 -11.81 21.12 -6.74
CA GLY A 81 -11.24 22.33 -6.15
C GLY A 81 -12.05 22.83 -4.95
N PRO A 82 -11.60 23.90 -4.27
CA PRO A 82 -12.31 24.45 -3.12
C PRO A 82 -13.52 25.28 -3.59
N LEU A 83 -14.72 24.67 -3.52
CA LEU A 83 -15.99 25.35 -3.79
C LEU A 83 -16.57 25.99 -2.52
N LYS A 84 -15.73 26.43 -1.58
CA LYS A 84 -16.12 26.87 -0.24
C LYS A 84 -17.06 28.10 -0.23
N HIS A 85 -17.06 28.88 -1.28
CA HIS A 85 -17.84 30.14 -1.39
C HIS A 85 -19.07 30.03 -2.29
N MET A 86 -19.34 28.84 -2.85
CA MET A 86 -20.50 28.62 -3.73
C MET A 86 -21.64 27.97 -2.96
N SER A 87 -22.89 28.30 -3.28
CA SER A 87 -24.05 27.58 -2.77
C SER A 87 -24.01 26.11 -3.23
N GLN A 88 -24.81 25.26 -2.57
CA GLN A 88 -24.85 23.84 -2.94
C GLN A 88 -25.44 23.62 -4.34
N GLU A 89 -26.37 24.49 -4.74
CA GLU A 89 -27.00 24.51 -6.06
C GLU A 89 -26.02 24.96 -7.13
N ASP A 90 -25.31 26.08 -6.92
CA ASP A 90 -24.30 26.57 -7.88
C ASP A 90 -23.14 25.59 -8.06
N ARG A 91 -22.78 24.81 -7.03
CA ARG A 91 -21.76 23.75 -7.13
C ARG A 91 -22.21 22.63 -8.05
N ALA A 92 -23.48 22.22 -7.99
CA ALA A 92 -24.03 21.15 -8.80
C ALA A 92 -24.09 21.49 -10.30
N GLU A 93 -24.17 22.78 -10.62
CA GLU A 93 -24.28 23.27 -12.00
C GLU A 93 -22.92 23.53 -12.69
N THR A 94 -21.80 23.42 -11.97
CA THR A 94 -20.48 23.64 -12.58
C THR A 94 -20.12 22.49 -13.53
N ASP A 95 -19.57 22.80 -14.72
CA ASP A 95 -19.08 21.82 -15.69
C ASP A 95 -18.13 20.80 -15.05
N ARG A 96 -17.31 21.24 -14.09
CA ARG A 96 -16.37 20.36 -13.35
C ARG A 96 -17.08 19.35 -12.45
N MET A 97 -18.18 19.75 -11.81
CA MET A 97 -18.98 18.84 -10.99
C MET A 97 -19.67 17.82 -11.87
N GLN A 98 -20.24 18.25 -12.99
CA GLN A 98 -20.89 17.36 -13.95
C GLN A 98 -19.90 16.35 -14.52
N GLU A 99 -18.72 16.79 -14.96
CA GLU A 99 -17.64 15.90 -15.44
C GLU A 99 -17.20 14.91 -14.35
N TYR A 100 -17.10 15.36 -13.10
CA TYR A 100 -16.78 14.50 -11.95
C TYR A 100 -17.85 13.43 -11.73
N LEU A 101 -19.12 13.82 -11.69
CA LEU A 101 -20.24 12.89 -11.49
C LEU A 101 -20.38 11.89 -12.65
N GLU A 102 -20.17 12.32 -13.89
CA GLU A 102 -20.15 11.42 -15.04
C GLU A 102 -19.00 10.40 -14.94
N THR A 103 -17.83 10.84 -14.51
CA THR A 103 -16.69 9.93 -14.27
C THR A 103 -16.99 8.94 -13.15
N CYS A 104 -17.61 9.40 -12.04
CA CYS A 104 -18.09 8.52 -10.97
C CYS A 104 -19.09 7.49 -11.52
N ARG A 105 -20.07 7.94 -12.32
CA ARG A 105 -21.08 7.05 -12.91
C ARG A 105 -20.45 5.97 -13.79
N ARG A 106 -19.54 6.35 -14.70
CA ARG A 106 -18.85 5.39 -15.56
C ARG A 106 -18.01 4.39 -14.73
N ASN A 107 -17.32 4.84 -13.70
CA ASN A 107 -16.55 3.98 -12.81
C ASN A 107 -17.45 3.04 -12.00
N GLY A 108 -18.55 3.55 -11.46
CA GLY A 108 -19.54 2.75 -10.75
C GLY A 108 -20.13 1.63 -11.61
N GLU A 109 -20.49 1.93 -12.87
CA GLU A 109 -20.95 0.90 -13.80
C GLU A 109 -19.89 -0.17 -14.11
N LYS A 110 -18.62 0.22 -14.23
CA LYS A 110 -17.53 -0.74 -14.40
C LYS A 110 -17.38 -1.66 -13.18
N ILE A 111 -17.48 -1.11 -11.96
CA ILE A 111 -17.40 -1.90 -10.73
C ILE A 111 -18.62 -2.81 -10.57
N LYS A 112 -19.83 -2.33 -10.89
CA LYS A 112 -21.04 -3.16 -10.88
C LYS A 112 -20.93 -4.35 -11.83
N ALA A 113 -20.44 -4.10 -13.04
CA ALA A 113 -20.27 -5.14 -14.06
C ALA A 113 -19.15 -6.14 -13.70
N LYS A 114 -18.10 -5.67 -13.01
CA LYS A 114 -16.93 -6.46 -12.60
C LYS A 114 -16.47 -6.05 -11.20
N PRO A 115 -17.09 -6.60 -10.14
CA PRO A 115 -16.76 -6.27 -8.74
C PRO A 115 -15.31 -6.58 -8.34
N GLU A 116 -14.63 -7.46 -9.09
CA GLU A 116 -13.22 -7.80 -8.90
C GLU A 116 -12.30 -6.58 -9.03
N ILE A 117 -12.72 -5.53 -9.73
CA ILE A 117 -12.00 -4.26 -9.76
C ILE A 117 -11.87 -3.66 -8.35
N ALA A 118 -12.93 -3.74 -7.55
CA ALA A 118 -12.92 -3.22 -6.18
C ALA A 118 -12.06 -4.09 -5.26
N THR A 119 -12.14 -5.42 -5.37
CA THR A 119 -11.31 -6.33 -4.55
C THR A 119 -9.82 -6.21 -4.90
N ASP A 120 -9.46 -6.00 -6.17
CA ASP A 120 -8.09 -5.70 -6.58
C ASP A 120 -7.60 -4.36 -6.01
N LEU A 121 -8.44 -3.32 -5.98
CA LEU A 121 -8.11 -2.05 -5.34
C LEU A 121 -7.84 -2.18 -3.84
N PHE A 122 -8.59 -3.04 -3.13
CA PHE A 122 -8.37 -3.30 -1.71
C PHE A 122 -7.05 -4.05 -1.49
N SER A 123 -6.84 -5.17 -2.18
CA SER A 123 -5.66 -6.01 -2.01
C SER A 123 -4.33 -5.30 -2.29
N ARG A 124 -4.36 -4.26 -3.14
CA ARG A 124 -3.20 -3.40 -3.40
C ARG A 124 -2.86 -2.45 -2.27
N LYS A 125 -3.82 -2.16 -1.38
CA LYS A 125 -3.64 -1.20 -0.29
C LYS A 125 -3.43 -1.88 1.06
N GLN A 126 -4.14 -2.97 1.30
CA GLN A 126 -4.17 -3.66 2.59
C GLN A 126 -4.68 -5.09 2.42
N ALA A 127 -4.15 -6.02 3.22
CA ALA A 127 -4.54 -7.42 3.18
C ALA A 127 -5.95 -7.64 3.78
N VAL A 128 -6.29 -6.87 4.82
CA VAL A 128 -7.59 -6.96 5.52
C VAL A 128 -8.26 -5.58 5.50
N PHE A 129 -9.53 -5.54 5.14
CA PHE A 129 -10.33 -4.32 5.08
C PHE A 129 -11.71 -4.52 5.72
N THR A 130 -12.42 -3.43 5.96
CA THR A 130 -13.68 -3.39 6.69
C THR A 130 -14.85 -3.01 5.79
N GLU A 131 -16.07 -3.16 6.30
CA GLU A 131 -17.27 -2.65 5.61
C GLU A 131 -17.18 -1.14 5.35
N ASN A 132 -16.58 -0.37 6.26
CA ASN A 132 -16.37 1.06 6.05
C ASN A 132 -15.48 1.36 4.85
N ASP A 133 -14.51 0.50 4.55
CA ASP A 133 -13.65 0.65 3.38
C ASP A 133 -14.43 0.39 2.10
N ILE A 134 -15.33 -0.61 2.10
CA ILE A 134 -16.26 -0.87 1.00
C ILE A 134 -17.17 0.35 0.77
N ILE A 135 -17.75 0.89 1.84
CA ILE A 135 -18.61 2.07 1.78
C ILE A 135 -17.84 3.28 1.23
N ARG A 136 -16.62 3.53 1.69
CA ARG A 136 -15.76 4.62 1.19
C ARG A 136 -15.45 4.47 -0.30
N LEU A 137 -15.12 3.25 -0.74
CA LEU A 137 -14.85 2.99 -2.14
C LEU A 137 -16.11 3.21 -2.98
N ALA A 138 -17.25 2.66 -2.57
CA ALA A 138 -18.52 2.86 -3.28
C ALA A 138 -18.89 4.34 -3.37
N ASN A 139 -18.74 5.09 -2.28
CA ASN A 139 -18.99 6.54 -2.26
C ASN A 139 -18.05 7.31 -3.19
N THR A 140 -16.82 6.85 -3.36
CA THR A 140 -15.84 7.48 -4.27
C THR A 140 -16.23 7.28 -5.73
N TYR A 141 -16.78 6.13 -6.10
CA TYR A 141 -17.04 5.75 -7.48
C TYR A 141 -18.53 5.68 -7.86
N SER A 142 -19.39 6.33 -7.09
CA SER A 142 -20.82 6.44 -7.43
C SER A 142 -21.23 7.90 -7.58
N ALA A 143 -22.13 8.16 -8.51
CA ALA A 143 -22.63 9.49 -8.79
C ALA A 143 -23.85 9.86 -7.93
N ASP A 144 -24.61 8.87 -7.48
CA ASP A 144 -25.84 9.02 -6.73
C ASP A 144 -26.05 7.86 -5.74
N LYS A 145 -27.09 7.99 -4.90
CA LYS A 145 -27.41 7.02 -3.84
C LYS A 145 -27.85 5.66 -4.40
N GLU A 146 -28.51 5.62 -5.52
CA GLU A 146 -28.98 4.38 -6.14
C GLU A 146 -27.78 3.56 -6.61
N GLN A 147 -26.92 4.18 -7.40
CA GLN A 147 -25.69 3.56 -7.87
C GLN A 147 -24.77 3.15 -6.72
N PHE A 148 -24.68 3.96 -5.66
CA PHE A 148 -23.94 3.60 -4.44
C PHE A 148 -24.43 2.27 -3.85
N ASN A 149 -25.75 2.11 -3.66
CA ASN A 149 -26.32 0.89 -3.11
C ASN A 149 -26.05 -0.33 -4.01
N GLU A 150 -26.14 -0.14 -5.33
CA GLU A 150 -25.87 -1.18 -6.31
C GLU A 150 -24.38 -1.60 -6.30
N VAL A 151 -23.46 -0.64 -6.24
CA VAL A 151 -22.01 -0.89 -6.15
C VAL A 151 -21.68 -1.65 -4.87
N VAL A 152 -22.18 -1.22 -3.70
CA VAL A 152 -21.99 -1.94 -2.42
C VAL A 152 -22.53 -3.36 -2.51
N SER A 153 -23.75 -3.53 -3.07
CA SER A 153 -24.35 -4.85 -3.25
C SER A 153 -23.53 -5.74 -4.18
N ALA A 154 -23.02 -5.20 -5.28
CA ALA A 154 -22.19 -5.94 -6.22
C ALA A 154 -20.87 -6.40 -5.59
N ILE A 155 -20.19 -5.52 -4.85
CA ILE A 155 -18.94 -5.86 -4.14
C ILE A 155 -19.22 -6.96 -3.10
N LYS A 156 -20.26 -6.81 -2.26
CA LYS A 156 -20.60 -7.81 -1.23
C LYS A 156 -21.00 -9.17 -1.79
N LYS A 157 -21.51 -9.22 -3.03
CA LYS A 157 -21.85 -10.47 -3.74
C LYS A 157 -20.68 -11.06 -4.52
N SER A 158 -19.55 -10.36 -4.60
CA SER A 158 -18.39 -10.86 -5.33
C SER A 158 -17.88 -12.17 -4.75
N ARG A 159 -17.53 -13.12 -5.63
CA ARG A 159 -16.92 -14.40 -5.23
C ARG A 159 -15.49 -14.22 -4.69
N ASP A 160 -14.86 -13.12 -5.02
CA ASP A 160 -13.50 -12.80 -4.56
C ASP A 160 -13.48 -12.20 -3.16
N LEU A 161 -14.62 -11.73 -2.66
CA LEU A 161 -14.73 -11.21 -1.30
C LEU A 161 -14.87 -12.36 -0.29
N VAL A 162 -14.00 -12.40 0.69
CA VAL A 162 -14.00 -13.40 1.77
C VAL A 162 -14.24 -12.71 3.10
N LEU A 163 -15.29 -13.11 3.82
CA LEU A 163 -15.56 -12.66 5.17
C LEU A 163 -14.64 -13.41 6.15
N LEU A 164 -13.83 -12.69 6.92
CA LEU A 164 -12.96 -13.23 7.96
C LEU A 164 -13.63 -13.32 9.34
N GLY A 165 -14.82 -12.74 9.49
CA GLY A 165 -15.56 -12.65 10.74
C GLY A 165 -15.49 -11.27 11.40
N ALA A 166 -16.03 -11.16 12.61
CA ALA A 166 -16.03 -9.91 13.36
C ALA A 166 -14.64 -9.63 13.94
N GLY A 167 -14.16 -8.41 13.73
CA GLY A 167 -12.94 -7.89 14.35
C GLY A 167 -13.24 -7.23 15.71
N GLU A 168 -12.26 -6.50 16.21
CA GLU A 168 -12.42 -5.63 17.37
C GLU A 168 -13.60 -4.67 17.16
N HIS A 169 -14.39 -4.45 18.18
CA HIS A 169 -15.61 -3.62 18.14
C HIS A 169 -16.74 -4.16 17.23
N GLY A 170 -16.79 -5.46 16.92
CA GLY A 170 -17.88 -6.11 16.20
C GLY A 170 -17.96 -5.74 14.70
N LYS A 171 -16.97 -5.08 14.14
CA LYS A 171 -16.92 -4.73 12.70
C LYS A 171 -16.50 -5.95 11.88
N GLU A 172 -17.25 -6.24 10.83
CA GLU A 172 -16.88 -7.29 9.88
C GLU A 172 -15.58 -6.93 9.16
N ARG A 173 -14.70 -7.94 9.07
CA ARG A 173 -13.43 -7.86 8.35
C ARG A 173 -13.49 -8.75 7.13
N TYR A 174 -12.91 -8.27 6.07
CA TYR A 174 -12.87 -8.92 4.77
C TYR A 174 -11.44 -9.01 4.26
N THR A 175 -11.20 -10.00 3.41
CA THR A 175 -10.01 -10.10 2.57
C THR A 175 -10.42 -10.51 1.15
N THR A 176 -9.45 -10.60 0.24
CA THR A 176 -9.70 -11.16 -1.07
C THR A 176 -9.32 -12.63 -1.12
N ARG A 177 -9.98 -13.39 -2.00
CA ARG A 177 -9.63 -14.80 -2.23
C ARG A 177 -8.18 -14.95 -2.64
N GLN A 178 -7.69 -14.08 -3.52
CA GLN A 178 -6.30 -14.07 -3.95
C GLN A 178 -5.32 -13.88 -2.79
N THR A 179 -5.60 -12.95 -1.88
CA THR A 179 -4.77 -12.74 -0.68
C THR A 179 -4.75 -13.98 0.20
N LEU A 180 -5.91 -14.55 0.47
CA LEU A 180 -6.03 -15.76 1.30
C LEU A 180 -5.29 -16.96 0.68
N GLU A 181 -5.39 -17.15 -0.63
CA GLU A 181 -4.68 -18.21 -1.35
C GLU A 181 -3.15 -17.99 -1.32
N ALA A 182 -2.70 -16.74 -1.45
CA ALA A 182 -1.28 -16.39 -1.35
C ALA A 182 -0.73 -16.69 0.06
N GLU A 183 -1.44 -16.30 1.11
CA GLU A 183 -1.07 -16.58 2.51
C GLU A 183 -1.03 -18.09 2.79
N ASN A 184 -2.05 -18.84 2.38
CA ASN A 184 -2.08 -20.29 2.53
C ASN A 184 -0.93 -20.97 1.77
N SER A 185 -0.62 -20.49 0.56
CA SER A 185 0.52 -20.99 -0.22
C SER A 185 1.85 -20.68 0.48
N MET A 186 1.99 -19.50 1.06
CA MET A 186 3.18 -19.11 1.83
C MET A 186 3.35 -20.02 3.06
N LEU A 187 2.30 -20.24 3.84
CA LEU A 187 2.33 -21.13 5.01
C LEU A 187 2.73 -22.55 4.63
N SER A 188 2.07 -23.13 3.61
CA SER A 188 2.38 -24.47 3.11
C SER A 188 3.85 -24.59 2.65
N LYS A 189 4.36 -23.58 1.93
CA LYS A 189 5.77 -23.55 1.50
C LYS A 189 6.71 -23.45 2.69
N SER A 190 6.40 -22.61 3.68
CA SER A 190 7.20 -22.46 4.89
C SER A 190 7.29 -23.76 5.69
N GLU A 191 6.16 -24.46 5.86
CA GLU A 191 6.12 -25.75 6.53
C GLU A 191 6.95 -26.81 5.78
N ASN A 192 6.84 -26.85 4.45
CA ASN A 192 7.62 -27.76 3.63
C ASN A 192 9.12 -27.47 3.73
N MET A 193 9.52 -26.21 3.69
CA MET A 193 10.93 -25.81 3.85
C MET A 193 11.44 -26.12 5.27
N ALA A 194 10.63 -25.93 6.31
CA ALA A 194 11.02 -26.27 7.68
C ALA A 194 11.29 -27.76 7.88
N LYS A 195 10.62 -28.64 7.12
CA LYS A 195 10.81 -30.10 7.14
C LYS A 195 11.91 -30.59 6.19
N ALA A 196 12.24 -29.83 5.16
CA ALA A 196 13.23 -30.20 4.16
C ALA A 196 14.65 -29.95 4.69
N HIS A 197 15.61 -30.78 4.25
CA HIS A 197 17.02 -30.71 4.62
C HIS A 197 17.91 -30.79 3.37
N ASN A 198 17.66 -29.90 2.38
CA ASN A 198 18.36 -29.92 1.10
C ASN A 198 19.73 -29.22 1.15
N HIS A 199 19.96 -28.36 2.16
CA HIS A 199 21.13 -27.49 2.26
C HIS A 199 22.05 -27.86 3.45
N LYS A 200 22.32 -29.17 3.61
CA LYS A 200 23.18 -29.64 4.70
C LYS A 200 24.63 -29.20 4.55
N VAL A 201 25.17 -28.54 5.56
CA VAL A 201 26.59 -28.17 5.65
C VAL A 201 27.35 -29.27 6.40
N LYS A 202 28.50 -29.72 5.86
CA LYS A 202 29.35 -30.73 6.48
C LYS A 202 29.85 -30.26 7.84
N GLU A 203 29.86 -31.12 8.86
CA GLU A 203 30.27 -30.80 10.23
C GLU A 203 31.65 -30.15 10.34
N LYS A 204 32.61 -30.56 9.49
CA LYS A 204 33.95 -29.98 9.50
C LYS A 204 33.92 -28.46 9.28
N TYR A 205 33.03 -27.95 8.40
CA TYR A 205 32.90 -26.53 8.13
C TYR A 205 32.16 -25.81 9.26
N GLN A 206 31.19 -26.47 9.89
CA GLN A 206 30.49 -25.93 11.09
C GLN A 206 31.47 -25.75 12.24
N LYS A 207 32.31 -26.78 12.53
CA LYS A 207 33.37 -26.70 13.56
C LYS A 207 34.37 -25.59 13.25
N GLN A 208 34.84 -25.50 12.00
CA GLN A 208 35.79 -24.46 11.57
C GLN A 208 35.19 -23.04 11.73
N ALA A 209 33.92 -22.83 11.39
CA ALA A 209 33.24 -21.54 11.55
C ALA A 209 33.10 -21.11 13.02
N LYS A 210 32.84 -22.06 13.93
CA LYS A 210 32.80 -21.77 15.39
C LYS A 210 34.14 -21.38 15.95
N VAL A 211 35.23 -22.03 15.55
CA VAL A 211 36.60 -21.76 16.04
C VAL A 211 37.12 -20.43 15.49
N SER A 212 36.74 -20.05 14.28
CA SER A 212 37.20 -18.82 13.63
C SER A 212 36.57 -17.52 14.15
N ARG A 213 35.60 -17.61 15.06
CA ARG A 213 34.85 -16.49 15.62
C ARG A 213 34.69 -16.64 17.14
N THR A 214 34.77 -15.53 17.87
CA THR A 214 34.43 -15.51 19.30
C THR A 214 32.92 -15.33 19.44
N LEU A 215 32.22 -16.43 19.66
CA LEU A 215 30.74 -16.45 19.79
C LEU A 215 30.38 -16.55 21.28
N SER A 216 29.35 -15.84 21.71
CA SER A 216 28.74 -16.05 23.02
C SER A 216 28.00 -17.41 23.06
N PRO A 217 27.75 -17.96 24.28
CA PRO A 217 26.98 -19.20 24.40
C PRO A 217 25.62 -19.16 23.69
N GLU A 218 24.91 -18.02 23.71
CA GLU A 218 23.63 -17.82 23.02
C GLU A 218 23.80 -17.82 21.51
N GLN A 219 24.87 -17.20 21.01
CA GLN A 219 25.21 -17.22 19.58
C GLN A 219 25.59 -18.62 19.09
N VAL A 220 26.31 -19.41 19.94
CA VAL A 220 26.58 -20.82 19.61
C VAL A 220 25.31 -21.62 19.54
N ASN A 221 24.37 -21.45 20.47
CA ASN A 221 23.08 -22.12 20.45
C ASN A 221 22.27 -21.76 19.21
N ALA A 222 22.24 -20.48 18.83
CA ALA A 222 21.57 -20.01 17.60
C ALA A 222 22.23 -20.61 16.35
N PHE A 223 23.56 -20.66 16.31
CA PHE A 223 24.32 -21.29 15.23
C PHE A 223 23.96 -22.77 15.09
N ASP A 224 23.97 -23.52 16.20
CA ASP A 224 23.63 -24.95 16.20
C ASP A 224 22.18 -25.19 15.78
N HIS A 225 21.26 -24.33 16.23
CA HIS A 225 19.86 -24.37 15.79
C HIS A 225 19.72 -24.20 14.26
N ILE A 226 20.43 -23.23 13.65
CA ILE A 226 20.39 -23.00 12.21
C ILE A 226 20.82 -24.26 11.43
N PHE A 227 21.87 -24.93 11.84
CA PHE A 227 22.39 -26.11 11.14
C PHE A 227 21.65 -27.42 11.44
N ALA A 228 20.99 -27.51 12.60
CA ALA A 228 20.15 -28.63 12.96
C ALA A 228 18.73 -28.56 12.35
N SER A 229 18.29 -27.35 12.02
CA SER A 229 16.94 -27.10 11.47
C SER A 229 16.84 -27.51 10.00
N GLY A 230 15.61 -27.47 9.45
CA GLY A 230 15.36 -27.61 8.03
C GLY A 230 15.86 -26.44 7.20
N ASP A 231 15.43 -26.38 5.93
CA ASP A 231 15.80 -25.31 4.99
C ASP A 231 15.23 -23.94 5.38
N LEU A 232 14.31 -23.90 6.34
CA LEU A 232 13.78 -22.69 6.96
C LEU A 232 13.85 -22.81 8.48
N CYS A 233 14.47 -21.84 9.13
CA CYS A 233 14.43 -21.67 10.58
C CYS A 233 14.34 -20.20 10.97
N CYS A 234 13.85 -19.93 12.17
CA CYS A 234 13.72 -18.57 12.70
C CYS A 234 14.68 -18.37 13.88
N VAL A 235 15.46 -17.31 13.82
CA VAL A 235 16.32 -16.87 14.93
C VAL A 235 15.89 -15.46 15.33
N VAL A 236 15.45 -15.31 16.57
CA VAL A 236 15.02 -14.02 17.13
C VAL A 236 16.12 -13.46 18.04
N GLY A 237 16.46 -12.20 17.86
CA GLY A 237 17.45 -11.51 18.72
C GLY A 237 17.19 -10.01 18.74
N TYR A 238 17.50 -9.37 19.86
CA TYR A 238 17.41 -7.92 20.00
C TYR A 238 18.44 -7.18 19.15
N ALA A 239 18.28 -5.87 18.97
CA ALA A 239 19.27 -5.04 18.30
C ALA A 239 20.63 -5.11 19.05
N GLY A 240 21.74 -5.26 18.31
CA GLY A 240 23.08 -5.36 18.87
C GLY A 240 23.51 -6.75 19.36
N THR A 241 22.68 -7.79 19.22
CA THR A 241 23.06 -9.17 19.65
C THR A 241 23.93 -9.93 18.64
N GLY A 242 24.34 -9.30 17.54
CA GLY A 242 25.24 -9.90 16.55
C GLY A 242 24.59 -10.96 15.65
N LYS A 243 23.29 -10.80 15.35
CA LYS A 243 22.55 -11.65 14.39
C LYS A 243 22.84 -11.27 12.94
#